data_014e0208a04e14be8558e2153f454bbd
#
_entry.id   014e0208a04e14be8558e2153f454bbd
#
_cell.length_a   1.000
_cell.length_b   1.000
_cell.length_c   1.000
_cell.angle_alpha   90.00
_cell.angle_beta   90.00
_cell.angle_gamma   90.00
#
_symmetry.space_group_name_H-M   'P 1'
#
loop_
_entity.id
_entity.type
_entity.pdbx_description
1 polymer ?
#
loop_
_entity_poly.entity_id
_entity_poly.type
_entity_poly.pdbx_seq_one_letter_code
_entity_poly.pdbx_strand_id
1 'polypeptide(L)'
;MIQRRNFIKTGIAGTTSMALGSILPASCKSETSSNAAQKIKVDLPRPITAMTEEYLGIKPLNLYGGYEEMMQKMRSYRPLDLNAVEWRKANPNKDYSEWARQARERLLSGLHYNLPPVNLQAQTLETVETDSFIREKIEFNSTPWFRVPGYFYIPKNVPLPAPALIVMHAWGGPMLFGADRICGEPVHPAIVNHRAETSSGRPLADWYASKGYAVIVIDAFHFGNRAPRGINGLPNSYDPSKLDNDTHLDYESRANGALHYGIRELNWAGTTWAGINYGDDSRCVDYLLSRKEVDDNRIGCTGLSGGGWRTNMIAALEPRVKATVTVGWMTTSDSQQAYNVNGAVNTFCMLPGVWDRIDIPDMISMASPKACMVVSGTEDILFPPVGKMEAARQISETYLWAGNPTLFRNYTPAKPHCYDQEIQEEALIWFNKHLKK
;
A
#
# COMPACT_ATOMS: atom_id res chain seq x y z
N MET A 1 35.00 25.93 30.20
CA MET A 1 34.19 26.02 31.45
C MET A 1 32.97 26.88 31.13
N ILE A 2 31.86 26.28 30.76
CA ILE A 2 30.57 26.95 30.60
C ILE A 2 29.54 26.04 31.29
N GLN A 3 28.91 26.59 32.30
CA GLN A 3 27.96 25.93 33.18
C GLN A 3 26.67 25.58 32.44
N ARG A 4 26.24 24.31 32.56
CA ARG A 4 24.89 23.85 32.21
C ARG A 4 23.91 24.38 33.25
N ARG A 5 22.98 25.22 32.84
CA ARG A 5 21.81 25.61 33.64
C ARG A 5 20.72 24.57 33.51
N ASN A 6 20.31 24.03 34.65
CA ASN A 6 19.13 23.20 34.88
C ASN A 6 17.88 23.98 34.45
N PHE A 7 17.09 23.42 33.53
CA PHE A 7 15.71 23.87 33.30
C PHE A 7 14.74 22.84 33.89
N ILE A 8 14.16 23.25 34.92
CA ILE A 8 12.91 23.03 35.65
C ILE A 8 12.01 21.91 35.07
N LYS A 9 11.80 20.94 35.93
CA LYS A 9 10.63 20.05 35.93
C LYS A 9 9.39 20.84 36.35
N THR A 10 8.50 21.11 35.44
CA THR A 10 7.10 21.38 35.77
C THR A 10 6.25 20.39 34.98
N GLY A 11 5.69 19.46 35.73
CA GLY A 11 4.73 18.50 35.21
C GLY A 11 3.46 19.21 34.73
N ILE A 12 3.06 18.93 33.54
CA ILE A 12 1.67 19.05 33.12
C ILE A 12 1.20 17.63 32.85
N ALA A 13 0.57 17.05 33.86
CA ALA A 13 -0.29 15.90 33.69
C ALA A 13 -1.54 16.37 32.95
N GLY A 14 -1.67 15.93 31.72
CA GLY A 14 -2.80 16.17 30.87
C GLY A 14 -2.79 15.17 29.74
N THR A 15 -2.78 13.88 30.11
CA THR A 15 -2.99 12.79 29.15
C THR A 15 -4.49 12.65 28.92
N THR A 16 -5.04 13.41 28.00
CA THR A 16 -6.19 12.93 27.27
C THR A 16 -5.67 11.94 26.22
N SER A 17 -5.56 10.68 26.60
CA SER A 17 -5.45 9.60 25.66
C SER A 17 -6.77 9.58 24.88
N MET A 18 -6.78 10.23 23.71
CA MET A 18 -7.74 9.84 22.69
C MET A 18 -7.37 8.41 22.31
N ALA A 19 -8.09 7.47 22.92
CA ALA A 19 -8.22 6.14 22.37
C ALA A 19 -8.81 6.35 20.96
N LEU A 20 -7.93 6.36 19.97
CA LEU A 20 -8.31 6.04 18.61
C LEU A 20 -8.77 4.58 18.69
N GLY A 21 -10.07 4.42 18.94
CA GLY A 21 -10.71 3.15 18.78
C GLY A 21 -10.33 2.67 17.38
N SER A 22 -9.60 1.56 17.31
CA SER A 22 -9.44 0.79 16.10
C SER A 22 -10.86 0.49 15.62
N ILE A 23 -11.36 1.27 14.66
CA ILE A 23 -12.55 0.87 13.89
C ILE A 23 -12.04 -0.30 13.05
N LEU A 24 -12.14 -1.49 13.62
CA LEU A 24 -11.90 -2.74 12.92
C LEU A 24 -12.93 -2.80 11.79
N PRO A 25 -12.50 -2.98 10.55
CA PRO A 25 -13.42 -3.25 9.46
C PRO A 25 -14.19 -4.53 9.79
N ALA A 26 -15.46 -4.55 9.43
CA ALA A 26 -16.30 -5.73 9.57
C ALA A 26 -15.59 -6.96 8.99
N SER A 27 -15.57 -8.05 9.76
CA SER A 27 -14.92 -9.29 9.36
C SER A 27 -15.51 -9.82 8.06
N CYS A 28 -14.66 -10.36 7.18
CA CYS A 28 -15.08 -11.13 6.00
C CYS A 28 -15.77 -12.45 6.40
N LYS A 29 -16.86 -12.40 7.14
CA LYS A 29 -17.70 -13.57 7.39
C LYS A 29 -18.58 -13.79 6.18
N SER A 30 -18.47 -14.94 5.57
CA SER A 30 -19.38 -15.42 4.53
C SER A 30 -20.74 -15.76 5.16
N GLU A 31 -21.58 -14.74 5.35
CA GLU A 31 -23.01 -14.99 5.52
C GLU A 31 -23.67 -14.94 4.15
N THR A 32 -24.15 -16.09 3.69
CA THR A 32 -25.06 -16.20 2.55
C THR A 32 -26.38 -15.56 2.93
N SER A 33 -26.50 -14.25 2.76
CA SER A 33 -27.80 -13.59 2.76
C SER A 33 -28.12 -13.14 1.34
N SER A 34 -29.10 -13.82 0.74
CA SER A 34 -29.77 -13.41 -0.46
C SER A 34 -30.59 -12.13 -0.17
N ASN A 35 -29.94 -10.97 -0.29
CA ASN A 35 -30.66 -9.71 -0.41
C ASN A 35 -30.32 -9.09 -1.75
N ALA A 36 -31.37 -8.95 -2.57
CA ALA A 36 -31.33 -8.32 -3.87
C ALA A 36 -30.60 -6.98 -3.79
N ALA A 37 -29.46 -6.88 -4.47
CA ALA A 37 -28.74 -5.64 -4.64
C ALA A 37 -29.66 -4.61 -5.28
N GLN A 38 -30.14 -3.62 -4.50
CA GLN A 38 -30.74 -2.43 -5.08
C GLN A 38 -29.71 -1.76 -5.98
N LYS A 39 -29.97 -1.76 -7.29
CA LYS A 39 -29.18 -0.99 -8.26
C LYS A 39 -29.25 0.48 -7.87
N ILE A 40 -28.19 0.98 -7.23
CA ILE A 40 -28.05 2.39 -6.90
C ILE A 40 -27.89 3.15 -8.22
N LYS A 41 -28.90 3.93 -8.59
CA LYS A 41 -28.87 4.79 -9.77
C LYS A 41 -28.14 6.07 -9.36
N VAL A 42 -26.91 6.24 -9.81
CA VAL A 42 -26.09 7.41 -9.53
C VAL A 42 -26.33 8.45 -10.63
N ASP A 43 -27.12 9.48 -10.35
CA ASP A 43 -27.20 10.67 -11.19
C ASP A 43 -26.07 11.63 -10.81
N LEU A 44 -25.02 11.72 -11.63
CA LEU A 44 -23.99 12.76 -11.52
C LEU A 44 -24.43 13.97 -12.37
N PRO A 45 -24.30 15.23 -11.88
CA PRO A 45 -23.39 15.73 -10.84
C PRO A 45 -24.12 16.35 -9.64
N ARG A 46 -24.04 15.71 -8.49
CA ARG A 46 -24.39 16.36 -7.23
C ARG A 46 -23.13 16.92 -6.56
N PRO A 47 -23.23 18.03 -5.78
CA PRO A 47 -22.10 18.47 -4.97
C PRO A 47 -21.63 17.31 -4.08
N ILE A 48 -20.34 17.11 -4.05
CA ILE A 48 -19.71 16.00 -3.33
C ILE A 48 -20.18 15.90 -1.86
N THR A 49 -20.47 17.04 -1.20
CA THR A 49 -21.03 17.11 0.17
C THR A 49 -22.34 16.35 0.38
N ALA A 50 -23.25 16.37 -0.59
CA ALA A 50 -24.54 15.68 -0.46
C ALA A 50 -24.42 14.15 -0.58
N MET A 51 -23.38 13.66 -1.24
CA MET A 51 -23.21 12.22 -1.51
C MET A 51 -22.68 11.45 -0.31
N THR A 52 -21.96 12.07 0.62
CA THR A 52 -21.33 11.38 1.74
C THR A 52 -22.33 11.05 2.84
N GLU A 53 -23.25 11.96 3.14
CA GLU A 53 -24.31 11.73 4.13
C GLU A 53 -25.31 10.69 3.63
N GLU A 54 -25.61 10.69 2.32
CA GLU A 54 -26.58 9.78 1.70
C GLU A 54 -26.02 8.37 1.50
N TYR A 55 -24.73 8.22 1.18
CA TYR A 55 -24.13 6.91 0.85
C TYR A 55 -23.47 6.19 2.01
N LEU A 56 -22.91 6.91 2.96
CA LEU A 56 -22.12 6.32 4.03
C LEU A 56 -22.77 6.47 5.40
N GLY A 57 -23.80 7.31 5.55
CA GLY A 57 -24.38 7.68 6.86
C GLY A 57 -23.34 8.33 7.80
N ILE A 58 -22.19 8.75 7.25
CA ILE A 58 -21.06 9.32 7.98
C ILE A 58 -21.03 10.81 7.67
N LYS A 59 -21.21 11.63 8.69
CA LYS A 59 -20.95 13.06 8.54
C LYS A 59 -19.47 13.28 8.23
N PRO A 60 -19.15 14.21 7.31
CA PRO A 60 -17.76 14.58 7.05
C PRO A 60 -17.07 14.91 8.36
N LEU A 61 -15.91 14.31 8.59
CA LEU A 61 -15.12 14.61 9.77
C LEU A 61 -14.52 16.00 9.61
N ASN A 62 -15.16 17.01 10.19
CA ASN A 62 -14.61 18.36 10.23
C ASN A 62 -13.51 18.44 11.28
N LEU A 63 -12.27 18.19 10.85
CA LEU A 63 -11.09 18.29 11.72
C LEU A 63 -10.63 19.73 11.93
N TYR A 64 -11.10 20.65 11.11
CA TYR A 64 -10.60 22.03 11.07
C TYR A 64 -11.54 23.03 11.72
N GLY A 65 -12.77 22.62 12.11
CA GLY A 65 -13.76 23.52 12.69
C GLY A 65 -14.00 24.75 11.81
N GLY A 66 -13.71 25.95 12.29
CA GLY A 66 -13.86 27.18 11.54
C GLY A 66 -12.91 27.36 10.34
N TYR A 67 -11.90 26.48 10.20
CA TYR A 67 -10.94 26.52 9.08
C TYR A 67 -11.34 25.64 7.89
N GLU A 68 -12.45 24.93 7.96
CA GLU A 68 -12.87 24.00 6.89
C GLU A 68 -13.02 24.72 5.53
N GLU A 69 -13.65 25.89 5.52
CA GLU A 69 -13.80 26.70 4.29
C GLU A 69 -12.44 27.11 3.72
N MET A 70 -11.49 27.47 4.57
CA MET A 70 -10.12 27.80 4.16
C MET A 70 -9.45 26.58 3.51
N MET A 71 -9.56 25.41 4.13
CA MET A 71 -8.96 24.18 3.58
C MET A 71 -9.58 23.77 2.25
N GLN A 72 -10.90 23.94 2.08
CA GLN A 72 -11.58 23.73 0.81
C GLN A 72 -11.07 24.69 -0.27
N LYS A 73 -10.91 25.97 0.05
CA LYS A 73 -10.31 26.96 -0.86
C LYS A 73 -8.88 26.59 -1.21
N MET A 74 -8.05 26.24 -0.23
CA MET A 74 -6.66 25.81 -0.49
C MET A 74 -6.60 24.64 -1.46
N ARG A 75 -7.47 23.63 -1.29
CA ARG A 75 -7.56 22.50 -2.25
C ARG A 75 -7.93 22.96 -3.66
N SER A 76 -8.84 23.93 -3.79
CA SER A 76 -9.27 24.45 -5.10
C SER A 76 -8.20 25.25 -5.85
N TYR A 77 -7.14 25.69 -5.15
CA TYR A 77 -6.00 26.38 -5.77
C TYR A 77 -4.92 25.44 -6.29
N ARG A 78 -5.05 24.11 -6.08
CA ARG A 78 -4.09 23.18 -6.64
C ARG A 78 -4.13 23.23 -8.18
N PRO A 79 -3.00 23.44 -8.85
CA PRO A 79 -2.98 23.54 -10.31
C PRO A 79 -3.39 22.24 -11.00
N LEU A 80 -3.09 21.07 -10.43
CA LEU A 80 -3.31 19.73 -11.00
C LEU A 80 -2.91 19.64 -12.50
N ASP A 81 -1.94 20.43 -12.87
CA ASP A 81 -1.50 20.62 -14.27
C ASP A 81 -0.78 19.41 -14.86
N LEU A 82 -0.45 18.42 -14.03
CA LEU A 82 0.05 17.11 -14.42
C LEU A 82 -0.97 15.98 -14.15
N ASN A 83 -2.20 16.29 -13.71
CA ASN A 83 -3.27 15.30 -13.75
C ASN A 83 -3.57 14.92 -15.22
N ALA A 84 -3.69 13.64 -15.52
CA ALA A 84 -3.80 13.12 -16.89
C ALA A 84 -4.93 13.80 -17.70
N VAL A 85 -6.09 13.98 -17.07
CA VAL A 85 -7.26 14.56 -17.73
C VAL A 85 -7.06 16.05 -18.01
N GLU A 86 -6.58 16.80 -17.03
CA GLU A 86 -6.37 18.25 -17.15
C GLU A 86 -5.19 18.56 -18.09
N TRP A 87 -4.10 17.79 -17.97
CA TRP A 87 -2.95 17.96 -18.85
C TRP A 87 -3.30 17.71 -20.32
N ARG A 88 -4.08 16.64 -20.62
CA ARG A 88 -4.53 16.33 -21.97
C ARG A 88 -5.42 17.44 -22.55
N LYS A 89 -6.31 18.02 -21.75
CA LYS A 89 -7.14 19.17 -22.18
C LYS A 89 -6.29 20.38 -22.54
N ALA A 90 -5.28 20.67 -21.72
CA ALA A 90 -4.37 21.81 -21.93
C ALA A 90 -3.37 21.57 -23.09
N ASN A 91 -3.11 20.32 -23.42
CA ASN A 91 -2.11 19.91 -24.41
C ASN A 91 -2.68 18.93 -25.48
N PRO A 92 -3.70 19.33 -26.25
CA PRO A 92 -4.44 18.41 -27.12
C PRO A 92 -3.59 17.77 -28.23
N ASN A 93 -2.45 18.38 -28.59
CA ASN A 93 -1.54 17.91 -29.64
C ASN A 93 -0.34 17.13 -29.09
N LYS A 94 -0.27 16.88 -27.78
CA LYS A 94 0.79 16.12 -27.12
C LYS A 94 0.35 14.68 -26.87
N ASP A 95 1.30 13.77 -26.89
CA ASP A 95 1.03 12.36 -26.67
C ASP A 95 1.09 11.94 -25.18
N TYR A 96 0.60 10.74 -24.93
CA TYR A 96 0.60 10.13 -23.60
C TYR A 96 2.01 10.01 -23.01
N SER A 97 3.01 9.68 -23.81
CA SER A 97 4.37 9.38 -23.32
C SER A 97 5.03 10.62 -22.74
N GLU A 98 4.78 11.80 -23.31
CA GLU A 98 5.28 13.07 -22.80
C GLU A 98 4.67 13.41 -21.43
N TRP A 99 3.36 13.25 -21.31
CA TRP A 99 2.68 13.41 -20.02
C TRP A 99 3.22 12.43 -18.96
N ALA A 100 3.24 11.14 -19.29
CA ALA A 100 3.63 10.10 -18.36
C ALA A 100 5.07 10.29 -17.85
N ARG A 101 5.98 10.79 -18.70
CA ARG A 101 7.33 11.13 -18.29
C ARG A 101 7.33 12.26 -17.26
N GLN A 102 6.63 13.37 -17.52
CA GLN A 102 6.56 14.53 -16.61
C GLN A 102 5.90 14.15 -15.28
N ALA A 103 4.81 13.39 -15.30
CA ALA A 103 4.11 12.92 -14.12
C ALA A 103 4.98 11.98 -13.26
N ARG A 104 5.75 11.05 -13.88
CA ARG A 104 6.73 10.20 -13.18
C ARG A 104 7.86 11.01 -12.55
N GLU A 105 8.43 11.96 -13.26
CA GLU A 105 9.47 12.85 -12.74
C GLU A 105 8.97 13.60 -11.51
N ARG A 106 7.72 14.07 -11.56
CA ARG A 106 7.10 14.75 -10.42
C ARG A 106 6.92 13.80 -9.24
N LEU A 107 6.39 12.61 -9.46
CA LEU A 107 6.20 11.61 -8.41
C LEU A 107 7.55 11.22 -7.78
N LEU A 108 8.56 10.92 -8.60
CA LEU A 108 9.92 10.60 -8.14
C LEU A 108 10.53 11.73 -7.31
N SER A 109 10.35 12.98 -7.73
CA SER A 109 10.88 14.13 -6.99
C SER A 109 10.30 14.26 -5.59
N GLY A 110 9.01 13.90 -5.42
CA GLY A 110 8.35 13.95 -4.12
C GLY A 110 8.71 12.80 -3.16
N LEU A 111 9.33 11.74 -3.66
CA LEU A 111 9.84 10.67 -2.81
C LEU A 111 11.06 11.10 -2.00
N HIS A 112 11.82 12.10 -2.50
CA HIS A 112 13.08 12.54 -1.89
C HIS A 112 14.02 11.36 -1.54
N TYR A 113 14.08 10.38 -2.45
CA TYR A 113 14.88 9.17 -2.29
C TYR A 113 16.12 9.26 -3.21
N ASN A 114 17.23 9.70 -2.64
CA ASN A 114 18.50 9.91 -3.35
C ASN A 114 19.64 9.08 -2.73
N LEU A 115 19.32 7.86 -2.28
CA LEU A 115 20.33 6.99 -1.68
C LEU A 115 21.18 6.33 -2.76
N PRO A 116 22.49 6.17 -2.52
CA PRO A 116 23.38 5.55 -3.50
C PRO A 116 23.03 4.07 -3.67
N PRO A 117 23.17 3.53 -4.88
CA PRO A 117 23.02 2.10 -5.11
C PRO A 117 24.09 1.32 -4.35
N VAL A 118 23.69 0.17 -3.80
CA VAL A 118 24.59 -0.73 -3.08
C VAL A 118 24.43 -2.15 -3.60
N ASN A 119 25.46 -2.99 -3.43
CA ASN A 119 25.35 -4.40 -3.72
C ASN A 119 24.32 -5.04 -2.78
N LEU A 120 23.48 -5.94 -3.31
CA LEU A 120 22.45 -6.63 -2.53
C LEU A 120 23.02 -7.40 -1.33
N GLN A 121 24.16 -8.06 -1.50
CA GLN A 121 24.74 -8.94 -0.49
C GLN A 121 23.66 -9.83 0.17
N ALA A 122 22.80 -10.40 -0.69
CA ALA A 122 21.67 -11.20 -0.26
C ALA A 122 22.15 -12.46 0.49
N GLN A 123 21.44 -12.80 1.57
CA GLN A 123 21.71 -13.98 2.39
C GLN A 123 20.42 -14.74 2.62
N THR A 124 20.50 -16.07 2.55
CA THR A 124 19.45 -16.97 3.01
C THR A 124 19.79 -17.38 4.44
N LEU A 125 18.89 -17.09 5.36
CA LEU A 125 19.06 -17.34 6.80
C LEU A 125 18.47 -18.68 7.22
N GLU A 126 17.38 -19.09 6.58
CA GLU A 126 16.63 -20.31 6.88
C GLU A 126 15.94 -20.81 5.62
N THR A 127 15.77 -22.10 5.49
CA THR A 127 15.06 -22.72 4.38
C THR A 127 14.06 -23.73 4.91
N VAL A 128 12.81 -23.63 4.45
CA VAL A 128 11.72 -24.57 4.72
C VAL A 128 11.25 -25.13 3.39
N GLU A 129 11.18 -26.44 3.28
CA GLU A 129 10.69 -27.12 2.09
C GLU A 129 9.29 -27.75 2.36
N THR A 130 8.38 -27.55 1.41
CA THR A 130 7.04 -28.14 1.40
C THR A 130 6.85 -28.93 0.10
N ASP A 131 5.69 -29.56 -0.06
CA ASP A 131 5.33 -30.23 -1.31
C ASP A 131 5.19 -29.27 -2.50
N SER A 132 4.81 -28.02 -2.24
CA SER A 132 4.46 -27.03 -3.27
C SER A 132 5.53 -26.00 -3.57
N PHE A 133 6.40 -25.70 -2.60
CA PHE A 133 7.45 -24.67 -2.73
C PHE A 133 8.58 -24.85 -1.73
N ILE A 134 9.71 -24.17 -2.00
CA ILE A 134 10.77 -23.92 -1.03
C ILE A 134 10.62 -22.47 -0.57
N ARG A 135 10.59 -22.23 0.74
CA ARG A 135 10.58 -20.88 1.33
C ARG A 135 11.93 -20.60 1.97
N GLU A 136 12.57 -19.55 1.53
CA GLU A 136 13.81 -19.02 2.11
C GLU A 136 13.49 -17.78 2.95
N LYS A 137 13.94 -17.73 4.20
CA LYS A 137 14.03 -16.49 4.97
C LYS A 137 15.27 -15.77 4.52
N ILE A 138 15.11 -14.55 4.04
CA ILE A 138 16.19 -13.81 3.38
C ILE A 138 16.42 -12.45 4.03
N GLU A 139 17.59 -11.90 3.78
CA GLU A 139 17.85 -10.48 3.96
C GLU A 139 18.80 -9.97 2.88
N PHE A 140 18.66 -8.70 2.50
CA PHE A 140 19.53 -8.06 1.51
C PHE A 140 19.70 -6.56 1.82
N ASN A 141 20.73 -5.92 1.25
CA ASN A 141 20.94 -4.48 1.41
C ASN A 141 20.01 -3.69 0.48
N SER A 142 19.26 -2.74 1.03
CA SER A 142 18.60 -1.70 0.24
C SER A 142 19.39 -0.38 0.27
N THR A 143 20.10 -0.13 1.36
CA THR A 143 20.96 1.03 1.56
C THR A 143 22.30 0.58 2.15
N PRO A 144 23.33 1.45 2.20
CA PRO A 144 24.59 1.12 2.90
C PRO A 144 24.43 0.80 4.38
N TRP A 145 23.31 1.20 4.99
CA TRP A 145 23.10 1.13 6.44
C TRP A 145 22.04 0.15 6.87
N PHE A 146 21.15 -0.29 5.95
CA PHE A 146 20.02 -1.12 6.28
C PHE A 146 19.94 -2.36 5.43
N ARG A 147 19.69 -3.48 6.10
CA ARG A 147 19.25 -4.72 5.50
C ARG A 147 17.73 -4.83 5.56
N VAL A 148 17.17 -5.38 4.52
CA VAL A 148 15.72 -5.63 4.40
C VAL A 148 15.49 -7.12 4.62
N PRO A 149 14.79 -7.50 5.70
CA PRO A 149 14.40 -8.89 5.94
C PRO A 149 13.13 -9.23 5.18
N GLY A 150 12.99 -10.51 4.83
CA GLY A 150 11.80 -11.00 4.14
C GLY A 150 11.83 -12.49 3.85
N TYR A 151 11.00 -12.89 2.92
CA TYR A 151 10.89 -14.28 2.46
C TYR A 151 10.93 -14.34 0.94
N PHE A 152 11.59 -15.35 0.41
CA PHE A 152 11.56 -15.70 -0.99
C PHE A 152 11.06 -17.14 -1.17
N TYR A 153 10.14 -17.33 -2.11
CA TYR A 153 9.53 -18.62 -2.41
C TYR A 153 9.92 -19.08 -3.81
N ILE A 154 10.34 -20.30 -3.91
CA ILE A 154 10.63 -20.98 -5.17
C ILE A 154 9.54 -22.02 -5.39
N PRO A 155 8.67 -21.89 -6.41
CA PRO A 155 7.61 -22.85 -6.66
C PRO A 155 8.20 -24.19 -7.10
N LYS A 156 7.57 -25.29 -6.66
CA LYS A 156 7.87 -26.65 -7.11
C LYS A 156 6.85 -27.08 -8.17
N ASN A 157 7.16 -28.14 -8.88
CA ASN A 157 6.26 -28.78 -9.86
C ASN A 157 5.87 -27.86 -11.04
N VAL A 158 6.69 -26.85 -11.35
CA VAL A 158 6.56 -25.98 -12.51
C VAL A 158 7.90 -25.80 -13.20
N PRO A 159 7.95 -25.54 -14.51
CA PRO A 159 9.18 -25.20 -15.19
C PRO A 159 9.82 -23.91 -14.62
N LEU A 160 11.15 -23.96 -14.47
CA LEU A 160 11.95 -22.79 -14.12
C LEU A 160 12.73 -22.30 -15.36
N PRO A 161 12.94 -20.98 -15.50
CA PRO A 161 12.56 -19.90 -14.58
C PRO A 161 11.05 -19.63 -14.57
N ALA A 162 10.50 -19.40 -13.37
CA ALA A 162 9.07 -19.13 -13.15
C ALA A 162 8.75 -17.63 -13.19
N PRO A 163 7.50 -17.22 -13.51
CA PRO A 163 7.06 -15.85 -13.28
C PRO A 163 7.11 -15.51 -11.79
N ALA A 164 7.34 -14.25 -11.46
CA ALA A 164 7.50 -13.82 -10.08
C ALA A 164 6.48 -12.77 -9.65
N LEU A 165 6.15 -12.75 -8.35
CA LEU A 165 5.31 -11.74 -7.73
C LEU A 165 5.99 -11.11 -6.51
N ILE A 166 5.92 -9.79 -6.42
CA ILE A 166 6.16 -9.05 -5.20
C ILE A 166 4.83 -8.95 -4.49
N VAL A 167 4.71 -9.55 -3.30
CA VAL A 167 3.46 -9.54 -2.52
C VAL A 167 3.66 -8.67 -1.29
N MET A 168 2.89 -7.60 -1.20
CA MET A 168 3.07 -6.55 -0.20
C MET A 168 2.03 -6.64 0.89
N HIS A 169 2.47 -6.71 2.15
CA HIS A 169 1.57 -6.70 3.30
C HIS A 169 0.90 -5.33 3.50
N ALA A 170 -0.27 -5.32 4.14
CA ALA A 170 -1.04 -4.13 4.44
C ALA A 170 -0.33 -3.22 5.48
N TRP A 171 -0.79 -1.97 5.61
CA TRP A 171 -0.42 -1.10 6.73
C TRP A 171 -1.18 -1.52 7.99
N GLY A 172 -2.49 -1.63 7.93
CA GLY A 172 -3.33 -2.05 9.06
C GLY A 172 -3.02 -3.46 9.53
N GLY A 173 -3.38 -3.76 10.78
CA GLY A 173 -3.11 -5.03 11.42
C GLY A 173 -1.82 -5.03 12.26
N PRO A 174 -1.38 -6.20 12.77
CA PRO A 174 -0.29 -6.29 13.74
C PRO A 174 1.06 -5.92 13.10
N MET A 175 1.53 -4.69 13.37
CA MET A 175 2.74 -4.17 12.73
C MET A 175 4.03 -4.86 13.18
N LEU A 176 4.03 -5.48 14.37
CA LEU A 176 5.19 -6.21 14.88
C LEU A 176 5.55 -7.45 14.06
N PHE A 177 4.71 -7.88 13.11
CA PHE A 177 4.90 -9.10 12.32
C PHE A 177 5.19 -8.87 10.83
N GLY A 178 5.01 -7.67 10.28
CA GLY A 178 5.37 -7.37 8.89
C GLY A 178 4.99 -8.46 7.87
N ALA A 179 5.99 -9.06 7.24
CA ALA A 179 5.84 -10.11 6.24
C ALA A 179 5.19 -11.40 6.79
N ASP A 180 5.40 -11.73 8.07
CA ASP A 180 4.82 -12.94 8.70
C ASP A 180 3.30 -12.95 8.63
N ARG A 181 2.66 -11.79 8.49
CA ARG A 181 1.19 -11.69 8.34
C ARG A 181 0.67 -12.42 7.12
N ILE A 182 1.48 -12.53 6.08
CA ILE A 182 1.08 -13.10 4.79
C ILE A 182 1.96 -14.27 4.34
N CYS A 183 2.87 -14.74 5.21
CA CYS A 183 3.83 -15.81 4.94
C CYS A 183 3.75 -16.91 5.99
N GLY A 184 3.81 -18.17 5.57
CA GLY A 184 4.00 -19.35 6.43
C GLY A 184 2.92 -19.59 7.48
N GLU A 185 3.23 -20.46 8.42
CA GLU A 185 2.37 -20.70 9.57
C GLU A 185 2.34 -19.49 10.50
N PRO A 186 1.19 -19.19 11.12
CA PRO A 186 1.06 -18.06 12.03
C PRO A 186 1.84 -18.33 13.33
N VAL A 187 2.76 -17.44 13.64
CA VAL A 187 3.60 -17.52 14.85
C VAL A 187 2.94 -16.88 16.08
N HIS A 188 1.79 -16.24 15.92
CA HIS A 188 1.06 -15.55 16.98
C HIS A 188 -0.45 -15.48 16.68
N PRO A 189 -1.36 -15.52 17.67
CA PRO A 189 -2.81 -15.41 17.47
C PRO A 189 -3.25 -14.14 16.70
N ALA A 190 -2.55 -13.02 16.87
CA ALA A 190 -2.83 -11.78 16.14
C ALA A 190 -2.73 -11.95 14.62
N ILE A 191 -1.84 -12.82 14.13
CA ILE A 191 -1.72 -13.13 12.69
C ILE A 191 -2.92 -13.96 12.23
N VAL A 192 -3.38 -14.93 13.04
CA VAL A 192 -4.56 -15.74 12.73
C VAL A 192 -5.78 -14.84 12.55
N ASN A 193 -6.03 -13.96 13.50
CA ASN A 193 -7.14 -13.01 13.46
C ASN A 193 -7.04 -12.07 12.25
N HIS A 194 -5.86 -11.50 12.02
CA HIS A 194 -5.63 -10.62 10.87
C HIS A 194 -5.89 -11.33 9.54
N ARG A 195 -5.42 -12.55 9.35
CA ARG A 195 -5.66 -13.33 8.13
C ARG A 195 -7.15 -13.69 7.97
N ALA A 196 -7.84 -14.03 9.05
CA ALA A 196 -9.28 -14.31 9.00
C ALA A 196 -10.07 -13.09 8.51
N GLU A 197 -9.69 -11.90 8.95
CA GLU A 197 -10.34 -10.64 8.58
C GLU A 197 -9.98 -10.17 7.16
N THR A 198 -8.73 -10.35 6.74
CA THR A 198 -8.22 -9.69 5.53
C THR A 198 -8.02 -10.61 4.34
N SER A 199 -7.76 -11.91 4.53
CA SER A 199 -7.40 -12.83 3.46
C SER A 199 -8.10 -14.19 3.54
N SER A 200 -9.22 -14.27 4.24
CA SER A 200 -9.98 -15.52 4.48
C SER A 200 -9.10 -16.61 5.10
N GLY A 201 -8.19 -16.24 6.00
CA GLY A 201 -7.28 -17.14 6.68
C GLY A 201 -6.05 -17.58 5.87
N ARG A 202 -5.95 -17.24 4.59
CA ARG A 202 -4.83 -17.69 3.72
C ARG A 202 -3.55 -16.89 3.97
N PRO A 203 -2.38 -17.57 4.10
CA PRO A 203 -1.08 -16.95 3.91
C PRO A 203 -0.89 -16.67 2.42
N LEU A 204 -1.04 -15.41 2.02
CA LEU A 204 -1.16 -15.00 0.62
C LEU A 204 0.07 -15.36 -0.22
N ALA A 205 1.28 -15.23 0.37
CA ALA A 205 2.53 -15.56 -0.32
C ALA A 205 2.63 -17.07 -0.61
N ASP A 206 2.34 -17.90 0.38
CA ASP A 206 2.33 -19.35 0.24
C ASP A 206 1.33 -19.80 -0.83
N TRP A 207 0.17 -19.14 -0.85
CA TRP A 207 -0.86 -19.46 -1.84
C TRP A 207 -0.39 -19.14 -3.26
N TYR A 208 0.20 -17.96 -3.52
CA TYR A 208 0.72 -17.64 -4.84
C TYR A 208 1.89 -18.57 -5.24
N ALA A 209 2.75 -18.93 -4.29
CA ALA A 209 3.83 -19.88 -4.54
C ALA A 209 3.28 -21.26 -4.94
N SER A 210 2.22 -21.75 -4.26
CA SER A 210 1.54 -23.00 -4.64
C SER A 210 0.87 -22.95 -6.02
N LYS A 211 0.61 -21.73 -6.55
CA LYS A 211 0.09 -21.52 -7.90
C LYS A 211 1.19 -21.38 -8.96
N GLY A 212 2.45 -21.62 -8.60
CA GLY A 212 3.57 -21.68 -9.52
C GLY A 212 4.23 -20.33 -9.82
N TYR A 213 4.16 -19.40 -8.89
CA TYR A 213 4.92 -18.15 -8.93
C TYR A 213 6.10 -18.21 -7.97
N ALA A 214 7.25 -17.69 -8.39
CA ALA A 214 8.25 -17.25 -7.43
C ALA A 214 7.68 -16.03 -6.68
N VAL A 215 7.84 -15.97 -5.35
CA VAL A 215 7.24 -14.89 -4.57
C VAL A 215 8.29 -14.26 -3.67
N ILE A 216 8.33 -12.93 -3.62
CA ILE A 216 9.10 -12.19 -2.62
C ILE A 216 8.17 -11.35 -1.76
N VAL A 217 8.40 -11.39 -0.45
CA VAL A 217 7.74 -10.54 0.55
C VAL A 217 8.79 -9.96 1.46
N ILE A 218 8.71 -8.66 1.73
CA ILE A 218 9.61 -7.99 2.67
C ILE A 218 8.84 -7.30 3.79
N ASP A 219 9.49 -7.11 4.93
CA ASP A 219 9.01 -6.19 5.95
C ASP A 219 9.11 -4.75 5.42
N ALA A 220 7.99 -4.05 5.31
CA ALA A 220 8.02 -2.62 5.05
C ALA A 220 8.79 -1.89 6.16
N PHE A 221 9.37 -0.74 5.84
CA PHE A 221 10.04 0.06 6.85
C PHE A 221 9.09 0.38 8.02
N HIS A 222 9.54 0.20 9.25
CA HIS A 222 8.80 0.25 10.52
C HIS A 222 7.86 -0.95 10.81
N PHE A 223 7.93 -2.03 10.04
CA PHE A 223 7.12 -3.24 10.31
C PHE A 223 8.01 -4.47 10.55
N GLY A 224 7.46 -5.46 11.24
CA GLY A 224 8.10 -6.75 11.47
C GLY A 224 9.43 -6.61 12.19
N ASN A 225 10.49 -7.20 11.62
CA ASN A 225 11.84 -7.09 12.18
C ASN A 225 12.40 -5.65 12.12
N ARG A 226 11.75 -4.76 11.40
CA ARG A 226 12.08 -3.34 11.27
C ARG A 226 11.19 -2.43 12.13
N ALA A 227 10.32 -3.01 12.97
CA ALA A 227 9.50 -2.27 13.91
C ALA A 227 10.38 -1.46 14.89
N PRO A 228 9.93 -0.24 15.30
CA PRO A 228 10.70 0.61 16.20
C PRO A 228 11.05 -0.12 17.50
N ARG A 229 12.29 0.01 17.94
CA ARG A 229 12.82 -0.56 19.18
C ARG A 229 13.53 0.53 19.98
N GLY A 230 13.61 0.34 21.30
CA GLY A 230 14.26 1.32 22.19
C GLY A 230 13.53 2.65 22.34
N ILE A 231 12.30 2.76 21.81
CA ILE A 231 11.49 3.98 21.80
C ILE A 231 10.27 3.79 22.71
N ASN A 232 9.88 4.84 23.44
CA ASN A 232 8.71 4.83 24.31
C ASN A 232 8.66 3.66 25.30
N GLY A 233 9.84 3.24 25.79
CA GLY A 233 9.96 2.13 26.73
C GLY A 233 9.83 0.74 26.12
N LEU A 234 9.79 0.60 24.79
CA LEU A 234 9.95 -0.70 24.14
C LEU A 234 11.37 -1.23 24.37
N PRO A 235 11.55 -2.53 24.65
CA PRO A 235 12.87 -3.13 24.72
C PRO A 235 13.67 -2.96 23.43
N ASN A 236 14.99 -2.89 23.54
CA ASN A 236 15.87 -2.88 22.38
C ASN A 236 15.80 -4.19 21.59
N SER A 237 15.42 -5.28 22.26
CA SER A 237 15.19 -6.57 21.63
C SER A 237 14.00 -7.28 22.30
N TYR A 238 13.15 -7.86 21.50
CA TYR A 238 12.04 -8.74 21.89
C TYR A 238 11.70 -9.66 20.72
N ASP A 239 11.09 -10.79 21.05
CA ASP A 239 10.56 -11.73 20.07
C ASP A 239 9.02 -11.59 20.05
N PRO A 240 8.43 -11.01 19.01
CA PRO A 240 6.99 -10.77 18.96
C PRO A 240 6.18 -12.08 19.02
N SER A 241 6.75 -13.22 18.60
CA SER A 241 6.07 -14.53 18.65
C SER A 241 5.88 -15.07 20.09
N LYS A 242 6.61 -14.53 21.05
CA LYS A 242 6.60 -14.97 22.46
C LYS A 242 5.86 -14.01 23.39
N LEU A 243 5.28 -12.94 22.86
CA LEU A 243 4.51 -12.00 23.65
C LEU A 243 3.15 -12.61 24.01
N ASP A 244 2.69 -12.41 25.24
CA ASP A 244 1.28 -12.59 25.56
C ASP A 244 0.43 -11.50 24.91
N ASN A 245 -0.89 -11.68 24.86
CA ASN A 245 -1.79 -10.76 24.18
C ASN A 245 -1.73 -9.33 24.73
N ASP A 246 -1.64 -9.15 26.03
CA ASP A 246 -1.66 -7.82 26.65
C ASP A 246 -0.36 -7.07 26.35
N THR A 247 0.78 -7.73 26.49
CA THR A 247 2.10 -7.19 26.14
C THR A 247 2.18 -6.91 24.63
N HIS A 248 1.62 -7.78 23.80
CA HIS A 248 1.56 -7.58 22.37
C HIS A 248 0.78 -6.30 22.02
N LEU A 249 -0.43 -6.11 22.57
CA LEU A 249 -1.25 -4.92 22.31
C LEU A 249 -0.58 -3.63 22.79
N ASP A 250 0.09 -3.66 23.96
CA ASP A 250 0.85 -2.52 24.47
C ASP A 250 2.01 -2.17 23.50
N TYR A 251 2.76 -3.16 23.03
CA TYR A 251 3.87 -2.94 22.12
C TYR A 251 3.41 -2.46 20.75
N GLU A 252 2.30 -3.00 20.22
CA GLU A 252 1.67 -2.50 18.99
C GLU A 252 1.30 -1.01 19.10
N SER A 253 0.66 -0.62 20.20
CA SER A 253 0.27 0.76 20.44
C SER A 253 1.48 1.70 20.49
N ARG A 254 2.54 1.31 21.20
CA ARG A 254 3.78 2.09 21.30
C ARG A 254 4.53 2.16 19.98
N ALA A 255 4.63 1.05 19.24
CA ALA A 255 5.28 1.00 17.95
C ALA A 255 4.55 1.87 16.91
N ASN A 256 3.20 1.84 16.93
CA ASN A 256 2.39 2.71 16.08
C ASN A 256 2.59 4.21 16.41
N GLY A 257 2.64 4.56 17.69
CA GLY A 257 3.01 5.91 18.10
C GLY A 257 4.40 6.32 17.63
N ALA A 258 5.39 5.45 17.81
CA ALA A 258 6.76 5.67 17.36
C ALA A 258 6.89 5.85 15.84
N LEU A 259 6.09 5.14 15.06
CA LEU A 259 6.04 5.28 13.60
C LEU A 259 5.76 6.73 13.17
N HIS A 260 4.80 7.41 13.81
CA HIS A 260 4.49 8.79 13.48
C HIS A 260 5.63 9.77 13.81
N TYR A 261 6.41 9.49 14.85
CA TYR A 261 7.63 10.25 15.12
C TYR A 261 8.70 9.97 14.06
N GLY A 262 8.92 8.70 13.71
CA GLY A 262 9.89 8.30 12.70
C GLY A 262 9.62 8.94 11.34
N ILE A 263 8.36 9.02 10.91
CA ILE A 263 8.00 9.69 9.65
C ILE A 263 8.39 11.18 9.69
N ARG A 264 8.17 11.88 10.81
CA ARG A 264 8.60 13.28 10.95
C ARG A 264 10.11 13.41 10.88
N GLU A 265 10.86 12.52 11.53
CA GLU A 265 12.33 12.50 11.48
C GLU A 265 12.86 12.28 10.07
N LEU A 266 12.23 11.37 9.29
CA LEU A 266 12.57 11.18 7.88
C LEU A 266 12.40 12.47 7.08
N ASN A 267 11.31 13.21 7.30
CA ASN A 267 11.10 14.49 6.62
C ASN A 267 12.16 15.54 7.02
N TRP A 268 12.58 15.58 8.29
CA TRP A 268 13.68 16.43 8.73
C TRP A 268 15.03 16.00 8.14
N ALA A 269 15.23 14.72 7.91
CA ALA A 269 16.41 14.18 7.23
C ALA A 269 16.39 14.39 5.71
N GLY A 270 15.32 15.00 5.16
CA GLY A 270 15.22 15.30 3.74
C GLY A 270 14.74 14.14 2.87
N THR A 271 14.07 13.15 3.47
CA THR A 271 13.47 12.02 2.75
C THR A 271 12.03 11.78 3.20
N THR A 272 11.35 10.82 2.59
CA THR A 272 9.98 10.44 2.96
C THR A 272 9.90 8.96 3.31
N TRP A 273 8.89 8.58 4.11
CA TRP A 273 8.61 7.19 4.37
C TRP A 273 8.29 6.42 3.08
N ALA A 274 7.53 7.05 2.18
CA ALA A 274 7.20 6.49 0.87
C ALA A 274 8.46 6.29 0.02
N GLY A 275 9.43 7.21 0.09
CA GLY A 275 10.71 7.10 -0.62
C GLY A 275 11.54 5.90 -0.15
N ILE A 276 11.65 5.72 1.16
CA ILE A 276 12.38 4.56 1.72
C ILE A 276 11.70 3.25 1.29
N ASN A 277 10.37 3.15 1.42
CA ASN A 277 9.67 1.92 1.02
C ASN A 277 9.72 1.68 -0.49
N TYR A 278 9.59 2.71 -1.33
CA TYR A 278 9.77 2.55 -2.78
C TYR A 278 11.17 2.03 -3.11
N GLY A 279 12.19 2.58 -2.45
CA GLY A 279 13.56 2.09 -2.61
C GLY A 279 13.68 0.60 -2.28
N ASP A 280 13.17 0.19 -1.13
CA ASP A 280 13.18 -1.21 -0.69
C ASP A 280 12.39 -2.12 -1.66
N ASP A 281 11.21 -1.66 -2.12
CA ASP A 281 10.36 -2.41 -3.05
C ASP A 281 10.99 -2.55 -4.44
N SER A 282 11.67 -1.52 -4.93
CA SER A 282 12.47 -1.60 -6.18
C SER A 282 13.64 -2.55 -6.03
N ARG A 283 14.29 -2.60 -4.86
CA ARG A 283 15.36 -3.58 -4.56
C ARG A 283 14.85 -5.02 -4.52
N CYS A 284 13.56 -5.25 -4.24
CA CYS A 284 12.97 -6.59 -4.44
C CYS A 284 13.07 -7.04 -5.90
N VAL A 285 12.90 -6.13 -6.86
CA VAL A 285 13.09 -6.45 -8.27
C VAL A 285 14.54 -6.83 -8.56
N ASP A 286 15.51 -6.07 -8.01
CA ASP A 286 16.93 -6.43 -8.16
C ASP A 286 17.24 -7.81 -7.57
N TYR A 287 16.65 -8.14 -6.41
CA TYR A 287 16.77 -9.47 -5.82
C TYR A 287 16.18 -10.55 -6.74
N LEU A 288 14.98 -10.35 -7.26
CA LEU A 288 14.35 -11.30 -8.18
C LEU A 288 15.21 -11.53 -9.42
N LEU A 289 15.78 -10.46 -10.01
CA LEU A 289 16.69 -10.57 -11.17
C LEU A 289 18.01 -11.26 -10.87
N SER A 290 18.40 -11.34 -9.61
CA SER A 290 19.60 -12.09 -9.20
C SER A 290 19.37 -13.60 -9.07
N ARG A 291 18.12 -14.04 -9.16
CA ARG A 291 17.69 -15.42 -8.91
C ARG A 291 17.45 -16.17 -10.24
N LYS A 292 18.21 -17.25 -10.45
CA LYS A 292 18.06 -18.11 -11.66
C LYS A 292 16.70 -18.79 -11.78
N GLU A 293 15.95 -18.86 -10.67
CA GLU A 293 14.60 -19.45 -10.60
C GLU A 293 13.52 -18.52 -11.15
N VAL A 294 13.85 -17.24 -11.41
CA VAL A 294 12.92 -16.17 -11.81
C VAL A 294 13.10 -15.82 -13.27
N ASP A 295 11.97 -15.69 -13.99
CA ASP A 295 11.94 -15.09 -15.31
C ASP A 295 11.84 -13.55 -15.19
N ASP A 296 12.90 -12.88 -15.60
CA ASP A 296 13.08 -11.43 -15.52
C ASP A 296 12.04 -10.59 -16.32
N ASN A 297 11.39 -11.22 -17.31
CA ASN A 297 10.38 -10.60 -18.15
C ASN A 297 8.94 -10.80 -17.65
N ARG A 298 8.76 -11.57 -16.56
CA ARG A 298 7.44 -11.97 -16.05
C ARG A 298 7.28 -11.67 -14.55
N ILE A 299 7.54 -10.40 -14.18
CA ILE A 299 7.44 -9.92 -12.79
C ILE A 299 6.15 -9.14 -12.61
N GLY A 300 5.38 -9.46 -11.56
CA GLY A 300 4.18 -8.75 -11.13
C GLY A 300 4.28 -8.25 -9.69
N CYS A 301 3.27 -7.46 -9.29
CA CYS A 301 3.18 -6.93 -7.92
C CYS A 301 1.73 -6.85 -7.46
N THR A 302 1.48 -7.15 -6.18
CA THR A 302 0.16 -7.01 -5.56
C THR A 302 0.25 -6.74 -4.06
N GLY A 303 -0.81 -6.14 -3.52
CA GLY A 303 -0.96 -5.95 -2.09
C GLY A 303 -2.30 -5.34 -1.71
N LEU A 304 -2.70 -5.53 -0.45
CA LEU A 304 -3.89 -4.96 0.16
C LEU A 304 -3.56 -3.65 0.88
N SER A 305 -4.43 -2.65 0.81
CA SER A 305 -4.38 -1.45 1.66
C SER A 305 -3.05 -0.70 1.51
N GLY A 306 -2.25 -0.53 2.55
CA GLY A 306 -0.90 0.01 2.44
C GLY A 306 -0.01 -0.75 1.45
N GLY A 307 -0.20 -2.08 1.28
CA GLY A 307 0.42 -2.86 0.21
C GLY A 307 -0.11 -2.48 -1.18
N GLY A 308 -1.40 -2.12 -1.27
CA GLY A 308 -2.00 -1.57 -2.50
C GLY A 308 -1.40 -0.21 -2.87
N TRP A 309 -1.18 0.67 -1.88
CA TRP A 309 -0.45 1.93 -2.09
C TRP A 309 0.95 1.68 -2.66
N ARG A 310 1.73 0.78 -2.03
CA ARG A 310 3.07 0.41 -2.51
C ARG A 310 3.01 -0.20 -3.91
N THR A 311 1.96 -0.99 -4.22
CA THR A 311 1.71 -1.52 -5.56
C THR A 311 1.48 -0.40 -6.59
N ASN A 312 0.75 0.68 -6.24
CA ASN A 312 0.58 1.85 -7.11
C ASN A 312 1.92 2.53 -7.41
N MET A 313 2.80 2.66 -6.41
CA MET A 313 4.13 3.23 -6.59
C MET A 313 4.99 2.38 -7.54
N ILE A 314 4.99 1.07 -7.37
CA ILE A 314 5.69 0.13 -8.26
C ILE A 314 5.08 0.14 -9.67
N ALA A 315 3.76 0.23 -9.80
CA ALA A 315 3.11 0.37 -11.10
C ALA A 315 3.61 1.62 -11.84
N ALA A 316 3.64 2.75 -11.15
CA ALA A 316 4.06 4.04 -11.71
C ALA A 316 5.54 4.08 -12.10
N LEU A 317 6.41 3.59 -11.22
CA LEU A 317 7.83 3.96 -11.22
C LEU A 317 8.80 2.82 -11.55
N GLU A 318 8.41 1.54 -11.42
CA GLU A 318 9.31 0.40 -11.66
C GLU A 318 9.07 -0.23 -13.05
N PRO A 319 9.88 0.06 -14.06
CA PRO A 319 9.61 -0.36 -15.45
C PRO A 319 9.73 -1.88 -15.66
N ARG A 320 10.42 -2.59 -14.80
CA ARG A 320 10.66 -4.03 -14.91
C ARG A 320 9.43 -4.86 -14.52
N VAL A 321 8.53 -4.32 -13.69
CA VAL A 321 7.25 -4.95 -13.35
C VAL A 321 6.28 -4.82 -14.53
N LYS A 322 5.62 -5.91 -14.93
CA LYS A 322 4.76 -6.00 -16.13
C LYS A 322 3.27 -6.02 -15.83
N ALA A 323 2.89 -6.56 -14.67
CA ALA A 323 1.49 -6.63 -14.25
C ALA A 323 1.32 -6.28 -12.77
N THR A 324 0.24 -5.59 -12.43
CA THR A 324 -0.07 -5.24 -11.04
C THR A 324 -1.53 -5.48 -10.70
N VAL A 325 -1.78 -5.78 -9.42
CA VAL A 325 -3.12 -5.84 -8.84
C VAL A 325 -3.12 -5.04 -7.54
N THR A 326 -3.70 -3.85 -7.60
CA THR A 326 -3.88 -2.99 -6.42
C THR A 326 -5.19 -3.31 -5.74
N VAL A 327 -5.16 -3.71 -4.46
CA VAL A 327 -6.36 -4.07 -3.72
C VAL A 327 -6.61 -3.08 -2.58
N GLY A 328 -7.82 -2.51 -2.54
CA GLY A 328 -8.28 -1.65 -1.44
C GLY A 328 -7.44 -0.38 -1.24
N TRP A 329 -6.94 0.22 -2.33
CA TRP A 329 -6.26 1.51 -2.26
C TRP A 329 -6.35 2.30 -3.57
N MET A 330 -7.53 2.86 -3.85
CA MET A 330 -7.75 3.76 -4.99
C MET A 330 -8.90 4.72 -4.73
N THR A 331 -8.66 6.00 -4.96
CA THR A 331 -9.61 7.11 -4.84
C THR A 331 -9.03 8.36 -5.51
N THR A 332 -9.83 9.43 -5.64
CA THR A 332 -9.27 10.77 -5.90
C THR A 332 -8.90 11.45 -4.59
N SER A 333 -7.87 12.27 -4.60
CA SER A 333 -7.41 12.99 -3.41
C SER A 333 -8.47 13.96 -2.88
N ASP A 334 -9.25 14.59 -3.75
CA ASP A 334 -10.33 15.50 -3.35
C ASP A 334 -11.43 14.79 -2.59
N SER A 335 -11.91 13.65 -3.11
CA SER A 335 -12.93 12.86 -2.42
C SER A 335 -12.45 12.37 -1.07
N GLN A 336 -11.20 11.89 -1.01
CA GLN A 336 -10.63 11.37 0.23
C GLN A 336 -10.48 12.46 1.29
N GLN A 337 -9.95 13.62 0.92
CA GLN A 337 -9.75 14.72 1.86
C GLN A 337 -11.07 15.35 2.32
N ALA A 338 -12.06 15.44 1.42
CA ALA A 338 -13.34 16.04 1.75
C ALA A 338 -14.15 15.19 2.75
N TYR A 339 -14.05 13.86 2.70
CA TYR A 339 -15.00 12.97 3.36
C TYR A 339 -14.40 11.96 4.30
N ASN A 340 -13.15 11.63 4.15
CA ASN A 340 -12.57 10.49 4.84
C ASN A 340 -11.11 10.72 5.23
N VAL A 341 -10.85 11.79 5.96
CA VAL A 341 -9.57 11.98 6.64
C VAL A 341 -9.52 11.03 7.83
N ASN A 342 -9.40 9.74 7.53
CA ASN A 342 -9.28 8.68 8.52
C ASN A 342 -7.89 8.04 8.43
N GLY A 343 -7.69 6.95 9.17
CA GLY A 343 -6.45 6.20 9.17
C GLY A 343 -6.03 5.63 7.80
N ALA A 344 -6.91 5.63 6.77
CA ALA A 344 -6.54 5.16 5.43
C ALA A 344 -5.63 6.16 4.70
N VAL A 345 -5.85 7.46 4.89
CA VAL A 345 -4.94 8.50 4.41
C VAL A 345 -3.90 8.76 5.48
N ASN A 346 -2.96 7.87 5.54
CA ASN A 346 -1.95 7.90 6.57
C ASN A 346 -0.76 8.79 6.18
N THR A 347 0.07 9.08 7.15
CA THR A 347 1.31 9.86 6.99
C THR A 347 2.26 9.29 5.93
N PHE A 348 2.15 8.01 5.58
CA PHE A 348 2.93 7.42 4.49
C PHE A 348 2.56 7.96 3.09
N CYS A 349 1.35 8.51 2.93
CA CYS A 349 0.92 9.13 1.67
C CYS A 349 1.41 10.59 1.53
N MET A 350 2.09 11.13 2.54
CA MET A 350 2.60 12.52 2.51
C MET A 350 3.79 12.62 1.56
N LEU A 351 3.54 13.20 0.40
CA LEU A 351 4.53 13.52 -0.63
C LEU A 351 4.45 15.02 -0.91
N PRO A 352 5.25 15.85 -0.23
CA PRO A 352 5.21 17.29 -0.39
C PRO A 352 5.42 17.72 -1.85
N GLY A 353 4.52 18.59 -2.32
CA GLY A 353 4.58 19.12 -3.68
C GLY A 353 4.21 18.13 -4.79
N VAL A 354 3.63 16.96 -4.48
CA VAL A 354 3.15 15.99 -5.48
C VAL A 354 1.66 16.16 -5.72
N TRP A 355 0.86 16.14 -4.65
CA TRP A 355 -0.60 16.14 -4.74
C TRP A 355 -1.23 17.47 -5.13
N ASP A 356 -0.43 18.52 -5.31
CA ASP A 356 -0.83 19.76 -5.93
C ASP A 356 -0.72 19.73 -7.46
N ARG A 357 0.02 18.76 -8.03
CA ARG A 357 0.31 18.66 -9.46
C ARG A 357 -0.31 17.43 -10.13
N ILE A 358 -0.30 16.28 -9.45
CA ILE A 358 -0.92 15.02 -9.90
C ILE A 358 -1.98 14.58 -8.88
N ASP A 359 -2.86 13.67 -9.29
CA ASP A 359 -3.80 13.00 -8.39
C ASP A 359 -3.44 11.50 -8.21
N ILE A 360 -4.04 10.86 -7.24
CA ILE A 360 -3.82 9.44 -6.90
C ILE A 360 -4.02 8.51 -8.12
N PRO A 361 -5.09 8.66 -8.92
CA PRO A 361 -5.30 7.83 -10.11
C PRO A 361 -4.16 7.92 -11.14
N ASP A 362 -3.43 9.04 -11.16
CA ASP A 362 -2.34 9.23 -12.10
C ASP A 362 -1.20 8.22 -11.92
N MET A 363 -1.02 7.67 -10.71
CA MET A 363 -0.02 6.63 -10.47
C MET A 363 -0.28 5.37 -11.32
N ILE A 364 -1.52 4.92 -11.41
CA ILE A 364 -1.87 3.80 -12.29
C ILE A 364 -1.97 4.27 -13.74
N SER A 365 -2.48 5.48 -13.97
CA SER A 365 -2.58 6.06 -15.31
C SER A 365 -1.22 6.13 -16.01
N MET A 366 -0.15 6.54 -15.32
CA MET A 366 1.19 6.61 -15.90
C MET A 366 1.87 5.23 -16.08
N ALA A 367 1.24 4.15 -15.61
CA ALA A 367 1.81 2.81 -15.71
C ALA A 367 1.66 2.18 -17.11
N SER A 368 0.74 2.66 -17.97
CA SER A 368 0.58 2.11 -19.32
C SER A 368 1.93 2.07 -20.07
N PRO A 369 2.24 0.98 -20.80
CA PRO A 369 1.40 -0.16 -21.19
C PRO A 369 1.43 -1.37 -20.23
N LYS A 370 1.73 -1.22 -18.95
CA LYS A 370 1.65 -2.32 -17.99
C LYS A 370 0.21 -2.78 -17.80
N ALA A 371 0.02 -4.07 -17.53
CA ALA A 371 -1.30 -4.61 -17.22
C ALA A 371 -1.65 -4.29 -15.75
N CYS A 372 -2.59 -3.39 -15.50
CA CYS A 372 -2.98 -2.98 -14.16
C CYS A 372 -4.44 -3.33 -13.85
N MET A 373 -4.67 -4.02 -12.74
CA MET A 373 -6.00 -4.21 -12.17
C MET A 373 -6.11 -3.45 -10.85
N VAL A 374 -7.19 -2.70 -10.69
CA VAL A 374 -7.54 -2.03 -9.44
C VAL A 374 -8.79 -2.71 -8.89
N VAL A 375 -8.72 -3.14 -7.65
CA VAL A 375 -9.81 -3.77 -6.90
C VAL A 375 -10.29 -2.81 -5.83
N SER A 376 -11.54 -2.37 -5.92
CA SER A 376 -12.18 -1.45 -4.99
C SER A 376 -13.50 -2.02 -4.52
N GLY A 377 -13.55 -2.61 -3.34
CA GLY A 377 -14.77 -3.16 -2.77
C GLY A 377 -15.86 -2.08 -2.63
N THR A 378 -17.11 -2.38 -3.00
CA THR A 378 -18.20 -1.40 -2.87
C THR A 378 -18.58 -1.16 -1.40
N GLU A 379 -18.29 -2.11 -0.52
CA GLU A 379 -18.52 -2.04 0.93
C GLU A 379 -17.28 -1.56 1.71
N ASP A 380 -16.17 -1.26 1.01
CA ASP A 380 -14.99 -0.68 1.62
C ASP A 380 -15.24 0.78 1.98
N ILE A 381 -15.47 1.03 3.26
CA ILE A 381 -15.78 2.36 3.81
C ILE A 381 -14.56 3.28 3.95
N LEU A 382 -13.35 2.76 3.75
CA LEU A 382 -12.13 3.58 3.87
C LEU A 382 -11.98 4.56 2.71
N PHE A 383 -12.62 4.30 1.58
CA PHE A 383 -12.54 5.13 0.38
C PHE A 383 -13.94 5.51 -0.12
N PRO A 384 -14.22 6.81 -0.31
CA PRO A 384 -15.52 7.28 -0.77
C PRO A 384 -15.90 6.66 -2.11
N PRO A 385 -17.16 6.19 -2.29
CA PRO A 385 -17.62 5.61 -3.56
C PRO A 385 -17.38 6.51 -4.77
N VAL A 386 -17.63 7.81 -4.62
CA VAL A 386 -17.39 8.81 -5.67
C VAL A 386 -15.93 8.85 -6.10
N GLY A 387 -15.03 8.88 -5.13
CA GLY A 387 -13.60 8.90 -5.39
C GLY A 387 -13.12 7.63 -6.10
N LYS A 388 -13.64 6.46 -5.71
CA LYS A 388 -13.35 5.17 -6.37
C LYS A 388 -13.82 5.17 -7.84
N MET A 389 -15.04 5.64 -8.09
CA MET A 389 -15.63 5.69 -9.43
C MET A 389 -14.90 6.68 -10.33
N GLU A 390 -14.63 7.87 -9.82
CA GLU A 390 -13.93 8.92 -10.56
C GLU A 390 -12.48 8.50 -10.90
N ALA A 391 -11.77 7.89 -9.95
CA ALA A 391 -10.45 7.35 -10.19
C ALA A 391 -10.46 6.29 -11.30
N ALA A 392 -11.40 5.35 -11.25
CA ALA A 392 -11.53 4.32 -12.27
C ALA A 392 -11.82 4.92 -13.67
N ARG A 393 -12.66 5.97 -13.74
CA ARG A 393 -12.94 6.69 -14.98
C ARG A 393 -11.67 7.35 -15.53
N GLN A 394 -10.93 8.10 -14.71
CA GLN A 394 -9.70 8.78 -15.13
C GLN A 394 -8.65 7.81 -15.64
N ILE A 395 -8.44 6.70 -14.93
CA ILE A 395 -7.49 5.66 -15.35
C ILE A 395 -7.91 5.03 -16.69
N SER A 396 -9.20 4.68 -16.83
CA SER A 396 -9.74 4.08 -18.07
C SER A 396 -9.55 5.00 -19.28
N GLU A 397 -9.86 6.29 -19.12
CA GLU A 397 -9.67 7.29 -20.18
C GLU A 397 -8.20 7.48 -20.55
N THR A 398 -7.31 7.38 -19.55
CA THR A 398 -5.88 7.52 -19.79
C THR A 398 -5.30 6.29 -20.49
N TYR A 399 -5.73 5.08 -20.13
CA TYR A 399 -5.33 3.86 -20.84
C TYR A 399 -5.86 3.82 -22.28
N LEU A 400 -7.08 4.35 -22.50
CA LEU A 400 -7.60 4.53 -23.85
C LEU A 400 -6.75 5.54 -24.65
N TRP A 401 -6.41 6.68 -24.06
CA TRP A 401 -5.50 7.67 -24.66
C TRP A 401 -4.13 7.09 -24.99
N ALA A 402 -3.59 6.25 -24.12
CA ALA A 402 -2.33 5.54 -24.33
C ALA A 402 -2.39 4.42 -25.38
N GLY A 403 -3.57 4.13 -25.96
CA GLY A 403 -3.77 3.06 -26.93
C GLY A 403 -3.83 1.64 -26.33
N ASN A 404 -3.98 1.51 -25.01
CA ASN A 404 -3.91 0.23 -24.29
C ASN A 404 -5.15 -0.06 -23.40
N PRO A 405 -6.39 0.15 -23.89
CA PRO A 405 -7.58 0.07 -23.03
C PRO A 405 -7.82 -1.30 -22.39
N THR A 406 -7.34 -2.38 -23.00
CA THR A 406 -7.49 -3.76 -22.49
C THR A 406 -6.49 -4.14 -21.42
N LEU A 407 -5.50 -3.29 -21.16
CA LEU A 407 -4.47 -3.49 -20.13
C LEU A 407 -4.82 -2.84 -18.79
N PHE A 408 -5.98 -2.20 -18.70
CA PHE A 408 -6.55 -1.76 -17.42
C PHE A 408 -7.87 -2.48 -17.14
N ARG A 409 -8.02 -2.92 -15.88
CA ARG A 409 -9.27 -3.49 -15.38
C ARG A 409 -9.62 -2.86 -14.02
N ASN A 410 -10.80 -2.29 -13.91
CA ASN A 410 -11.40 -1.95 -12.63
C ASN A 410 -12.32 -3.09 -12.19
N TYR A 411 -12.10 -3.63 -10.97
CA TYR A 411 -12.92 -4.70 -10.40
C TYR A 411 -13.54 -4.21 -9.08
N THR A 412 -14.87 -4.21 -9.02
CA THR A 412 -15.64 -3.62 -7.91
C THR A 412 -16.60 -4.65 -7.29
N PRO A 413 -16.07 -5.63 -6.54
CA PRO A 413 -16.91 -6.61 -5.87
C PRO A 413 -17.67 -6.02 -4.69
N ALA A 414 -18.82 -6.63 -4.32
CA ALA A 414 -19.56 -6.30 -3.10
C ALA A 414 -18.81 -6.88 -1.87
N LYS A 415 -17.70 -6.25 -1.52
CA LYS A 415 -16.79 -6.69 -0.45
C LYS A 415 -16.35 -5.50 0.40
N PRO A 416 -16.07 -5.72 1.69
CA PRO A 416 -15.41 -4.75 2.56
C PRO A 416 -13.91 -4.64 2.23
N HIS A 417 -13.16 -3.98 3.10
CA HIS A 417 -11.73 -3.79 2.97
C HIS A 417 -10.93 -5.08 3.18
N CYS A 418 -10.85 -5.95 2.16
CA CYS A 418 -10.19 -7.25 2.25
C CYS A 418 -9.53 -7.68 0.92
N TYR A 419 -8.75 -8.74 1.01
CA TYR A 419 -8.18 -9.49 -0.11
C TYR A 419 -8.60 -10.96 0.04
N ASP A 420 -9.92 -11.20 0.02
CA ASP A 420 -10.53 -12.50 0.26
C ASP A 420 -10.27 -13.50 -0.89
N GLN A 421 -10.78 -14.72 -0.74
CA GLN A 421 -10.52 -15.78 -1.73
C GLN A 421 -11.00 -15.43 -3.13
N GLU A 422 -12.15 -14.77 -3.26
CA GLU A 422 -12.69 -14.35 -4.57
C GLU A 422 -11.76 -13.33 -5.25
N ILE A 423 -11.32 -12.32 -4.52
CA ILE A 423 -10.38 -11.31 -5.04
C ILE A 423 -9.02 -11.93 -5.37
N GLN A 424 -8.55 -12.90 -4.57
CA GLN A 424 -7.31 -13.63 -4.82
C GLN A 424 -7.38 -14.41 -6.14
N GLU A 425 -8.50 -15.12 -6.38
CA GLU A 425 -8.70 -15.90 -7.61
C GLU A 425 -8.77 -14.96 -8.85
N GLU A 426 -9.47 -13.84 -8.75
CA GLU A 426 -9.52 -12.82 -9.82
C GLU A 426 -8.13 -12.23 -10.11
N ALA A 427 -7.35 -11.96 -9.08
CA ALA A 427 -5.97 -11.51 -9.23
C ALA A 427 -5.09 -12.58 -9.88
N LEU A 428 -5.26 -13.85 -9.52
CA LEU A 428 -4.54 -14.96 -10.13
C LEU A 428 -4.88 -15.10 -11.63
N ILE A 429 -6.15 -14.99 -12.00
CA ILE A 429 -6.59 -14.98 -13.40
C ILE A 429 -5.90 -13.84 -14.16
N TRP A 430 -5.84 -12.64 -13.58
CA TRP A 430 -5.15 -11.49 -14.16
C TRP A 430 -3.66 -11.75 -14.37
N PHE A 431 -2.96 -12.24 -13.34
CA PHE A 431 -1.55 -12.56 -13.45
C PHE A 431 -1.27 -13.70 -14.44
N ASN A 432 -2.08 -14.76 -14.43
CA ASN A 432 -1.93 -15.86 -15.41
C ASN A 432 -2.06 -15.34 -16.85
N LYS A 433 -3.02 -14.44 -17.10
CA LYS A 433 -3.21 -13.83 -18.43
C LYS A 433 -2.01 -13.01 -18.89
N HIS A 434 -1.32 -12.32 -18.00
CA HIS A 434 -0.30 -11.35 -18.37
C HIS A 434 1.14 -11.80 -18.09
N LEU A 435 1.34 -12.82 -17.24
CA LEU A 435 2.67 -13.31 -16.85
C LEU A 435 2.94 -14.77 -17.21
N LYS A 436 1.91 -15.58 -17.56
CA LYS A 436 2.10 -17.01 -17.89
C LYS A 436 1.86 -17.35 -19.36
N LYS A 437 1.93 -16.38 -20.24
CA LYS A 437 1.83 -16.62 -21.69
C LYS A 437 3.13 -17.14 -22.25
#